data_106da9aa0d3f16f4b537b3095c87acb7
#
_entry.id   106da9aa0d3f16f4b537b3095c87acb7
#
_cell.length_a   1.000
_cell.length_b   1.000
_cell.length_c   1.000
_cell.angle_alpha   90.00
_cell.angle_beta   90.00
_cell.angle_gamma   90.00
#
_symmetry.space_group_name_H-M   'P 1'
#
loop_
_entity.id
_entity.type
_entity.pdbx_description
1 polymer ?
#
loop_
_entity_poly.entity_id
_entity_poly.type
_entity_poly.pdbx_seq_one_letter_code
_entity_poly.pdbx_strand_id
1 'polypeptide(L)'
;MEKMKFDTLISSDLGRARETAAVIAEFTGHSIETDSRLRERNYGVLEGLTISEIKAAHSDVLKRLDANDPDYVIPGGESHRQHYNRNIALINELQSGHPGARVALVAHGGVLDSLFRYVANLPLHQPRCYITTNASLTVITRGTFYGTLRWVIETWCDSAHLDGIGQNFGLG
;
A
#
# COMPACT_ATOMS: atom_id res chain seq x y z
N MET A 1 24.24 9.24 -0.24
CA MET A 1 22.86 9.13 -0.77
C MET A 1 22.29 10.54 -0.93
N GLU A 2 21.94 10.92 -2.13
CA GLU A 2 21.19 12.16 -2.36
C GLU A 2 19.86 12.04 -1.61
N LYS A 3 19.52 13.00 -0.76
CA LYS A 3 18.23 12.99 -0.04
C LYS A 3 17.13 13.07 -1.10
N MET A 4 16.32 12.04 -1.22
CA MET A 4 15.13 12.10 -2.08
C MET A 4 14.26 13.25 -1.61
N LYS A 5 14.09 14.25 -2.48
CA LYS A 5 13.21 15.38 -2.25
C LYS A 5 11.82 15.02 -2.77
N PHE A 6 10.81 15.41 -2.03
CA PHE A 6 9.41 15.33 -2.43
C PHE A 6 8.71 16.64 -2.06
N ASP A 7 7.56 16.91 -2.67
CA ASP A 7 6.86 18.18 -2.56
C ASP A 7 5.69 18.10 -1.56
N THR A 8 5.12 16.93 -1.37
CA THR A 8 3.94 16.71 -0.51
C THR A 8 4.08 15.40 0.25
N LEU A 9 3.66 15.39 1.53
CA LEU A 9 3.60 14.21 2.39
C LEU A 9 2.16 13.88 2.73
N ILE A 10 1.67 12.74 2.25
CA ILE A 10 0.32 12.25 2.52
C ILE A 10 0.40 10.92 3.26
N SER A 11 -0.39 10.75 4.31
CA SER A 11 -0.42 9.53 5.12
C SER A 11 -1.81 8.92 5.15
N SER A 12 -1.86 7.60 5.26
CA SER A 12 -3.03 6.94 5.84
C SER A 12 -3.33 7.56 7.21
N ASP A 13 -4.60 7.73 7.54
CA ASP A 13 -5.05 8.28 8.82
C ASP A 13 -5.02 7.25 9.96
N LEU A 14 -4.61 5.99 9.70
CA LEU A 14 -4.39 4.99 10.73
C LEU A 14 -3.14 5.34 11.58
N GLY A 15 -3.24 5.15 12.91
CA GLY A 15 -2.24 5.56 13.89
C GLY A 15 -0.81 5.19 13.51
N ARG A 16 -0.55 3.91 13.19
CA ARG A 16 0.78 3.41 12.82
C ARG A 16 1.40 4.10 11.58
N ALA A 17 0.58 4.49 10.61
CA ALA A 17 1.06 5.23 9.44
C ALA A 17 1.34 6.69 9.78
N ARG A 18 0.45 7.33 10.59
CA ARG A 18 0.63 8.69 11.07
C ARG A 18 1.90 8.85 11.92
N GLU A 19 2.20 7.87 12.79
CA GLU A 19 3.44 7.87 13.57
C GLU A 19 4.68 7.84 12.68
N THR A 20 4.68 7.00 11.64
CA THR A 20 5.76 6.99 10.64
C THR A 20 5.85 8.32 9.89
N ALA A 21 4.71 8.86 9.46
CA ALA A 21 4.66 10.15 8.76
C ALA A 21 5.15 11.30 9.64
N ALA A 22 4.87 11.27 10.95
CA ALA A 22 5.32 12.28 11.89
C ALA A 22 6.86 12.33 11.97
N VAL A 23 7.51 11.17 12.03
CA VAL A 23 8.98 11.10 12.00
C VAL A 23 9.53 11.66 10.69
N ILE A 24 8.93 11.30 9.54
CA ILE A 24 9.36 11.85 8.24
C ILE A 24 9.19 13.37 8.22
N ALA A 25 8.06 13.89 8.69
CA ALA A 25 7.77 15.31 8.74
C ALA A 25 8.77 16.08 9.60
N GLU A 26 9.17 15.53 10.76
CA GLU A 26 10.17 16.12 11.65
C GLU A 26 11.53 16.33 10.94
N PHE A 27 11.97 15.34 10.13
CA PHE A 27 13.24 15.44 9.42
C PHE A 27 13.19 16.23 8.12
N THR A 28 12.02 16.41 7.54
CA THR A 28 11.87 17.02 6.21
C THR A 28 11.20 18.39 6.23
N GLY A 29 10.54 18.75 7.33
CA GLY A 29 9.81 20.03 7.49
C GLY A 29 8.47 20.08 6.77
N HIS A 30 7.96 18.95 6.25
CA HIS A 30 6.65 18.91 5.57
C HIS A 30 5.50 18.88 6.56
N SER A 31 4.37 19.48 6.18
CA SER A 31 3.08 19.20 6.81
C SER A 31 2.57 17.83 6.35
N ILE A 32 1.81 17.16 7.24
CA ILE A 32 1.22 15.87 6.94
C ILE A 32 -0.24 16.09 6.52
N GLU A 33 -0.57 15.71 5.30
CA GLU A 33 -1.95 15.53 4.87
C GLU A 33 -2.40 14.09 5.15
N THR A 34 -3.69 13.86 5.43
CA THR A 34 -4.20 12.50 5.64
C THR A 34 -5.30 12.17 4.64
N ASP A 35 -5.26 10.92 4.12
CA ASP A 35 -6.30 10.42 3.23
C ASP A 35 -6.71 8.99 3.64
N SER A 36 -7.99 8.80 3.94
CA SER A 36 -8.54 7.51 4.34
C SER A 36 -8.50 6.46 3.23
N ARG A 37 -8.35 6.88 1.98
CA ARG A 37 -8.17 5.96 0.85
C ARG A 37 -6.82 5.23 0.89
N LEU A 38 -5.86 5.70 1.71
CA LEU A 38 -4.59 5.02 1.98
C LEU A 38 -4.67 3.99 3.12
N ARG A 39 -5.82 3.81 3.78
CA ARG A 39 -5.97 2.78 4.83
C ARG A 39 -5.66 1.39 4.28
N GLU A 40 -5.16 0.53 5.16
CA GLU A 40 -5.07 -0.90 4.88
C GLU A 40 -6.47 -1.47 4.57
N ARG A 41 -6.53 -2.62 3.90
CA ARG A 41 -7.77 -3.33 3.64
C ARG A 41 -8.49 -3.58 4.97
N ASN A 42 -9.78 -3.27 5.00
CA ASN A 42 -10.63 -3.59 6.13
C ASN A 42 -10.99 -5.07 6.10
N TYR A 43 -10.48 -5.83 7.07
CA TYR A 43 -10.72 -7.27 7.19
C TYR A 43 -11.95 -7.59 8.04
N GLY A 44 -12.74 -6.59 8.47
CA GLY A 44 -14.02 -6.76 9.15
C GLY A 44 -13.94 -7.69 10.33
N VAL A 45 -14.76 -8.76 10.32
CA VAL A 45 -14.84 -9.74 11.42
C VAL A 45 -13.53 -10.48 11.72
N LEU A 46 -12.50 -10.34 10.88
CA LEU A 46 -11.20 -10.98 11.08
C LEU A 46 -10.20 -10.05 11.79
N GLU A 47 -10.51 -8.77 11.95
CA GLU A 47 -9.57 -7.82 12.55
C GLU A 47 -9.29 -8.13 14.02
N GLY A 48 -8.02 -8.06 14.41
CA GLY A 48 -7.56 -8.33 15.76
C GLY A 48 -7.49 -9.81 16.13
N LEU A 49 -7.89 -10.72 15.26
CA LEU A 49 -7.84 -12.16 15.51
C LEU A 49 -6.52 -12.78 15.03
N THR A 50 -6.03 -13.76 15.76
CA THR A 50 -4.95 -14.64 15.32
C THR A 50 -5.44 -15.62 14.24
N ILE A 51 -4.52 -16.17 13.46
CA ILE A 51 -4.85 -17.20 12.45
C ILE A 51 -5.58 -18.42 13.09
N SER A 52 -5.23 -18.80 14.32
CA SER A 52 -5.88 -19.90 15.02
C SER A 52 -7.33 -19.56 15.35
N GLU A 53 -7.62 -18.35 15.81
CA GLU A 53 -8.96 -17.87 16.11
C GLU A 53 -9.81 -17.74 14.83
N ILE A 54 -9.22 -17.22 13.74
CA ILE A 54 -9.88 -17.15 12.43
C ILE A 54 -10.28 -18.55 11.95
N LYS A 55 -9.38 -19.53 12.03
CA LYS A 55 -9.66 -20.92 11.64
C LYS A 55 -10.78 -21.55 12.49
N ALA A 56 -10.85 -21.21 13.77
CA ALA A 56 -11.86 -21.74 14.67
C ALA A 56 -13.24 -21.08 14.48
N ALA A 57 -13.29 -19.75 14.32
CA ALA A 57 -14.54 -18.99 14.34
C ALA A 57 -15.04 -18.57 12.93
N HIS A 58 -14.15 -18.44 11.94
CA HIS A 58 -14.44 -17.89 10.61
C HIS A 58 -13.81 -18.72 9.49
N SER A 59 -13.84 -20.04 9.59
CA SER A 59 -13.25 -20.97 8.61
C SER A 59 -13.88 -20.86 7.21
N ASP A 60 -15.14 -20.46 7.14
CA ASP A 60 -15.88 -20.21 5.91
C ASP A 60 -15.38 -18.95 5.20
N VAL A 61 -15.14 -17.86 5.95
CA VAL A 61 -14.54 -16.61 5.44
C VAL A 61 -13.13 -16.88 4.93
N LEU A 62 -12.33 -17.65 5.68
CA LEU A 62 -10.97 -18.01 5.26
C LEU A 62 -10.96 -18.78 3.92
N LYS A 63 -11.83 -19.78 3.76
CA LYS A 63 -11.98 -20.53 2.50
C LYS A 63 -12.34 -19.64 1.33
N ARG A 64 -13.16 -18.60 1.56
CA ARG A 64 -13.53 -17.63 0.51
C ARG A 64 -12.36 -16.74 0.13
N LEU A 65 -11.53 -16.35 1.10
CA LEU A 65 -10.30 -15.57 0.85
C LEU A 65 -9.28 -16.41 0.07
N ASP A 66 -9.11 -17.69 0.44
CA ASP A 66 -8.19 -18.63 -0.23
C ASP A 66 -8.59 -18.90 -1.70
N ALA A 67 -9.87 -18.73 -2.03
CA ALA A 67 -10.35 -18.82 -3.42
C ALA A 67 -9.90 -17.66 -4.31
N ASN A 68 -9.24 -16.63 -3.74
CA ASN A 68 -8.76 -15.45 -4.45
C ASN A 68 -9.83 -14.71 -5.28
N ASP A 69 -11.08 -14.78 -4.83
CA ASP A 69 -12.18 -14.00 -5.43
C ASP A 69 -12.00 -12.50 -5.04
N PRO A 70 -11.65 -11.61 -5.99
CA PRO A 70 -11.40 -10.23 -5.68
C PRO A 70 -12.68 -9.46 -5.27
N ASP A 71 -13.85 -9.99 -5.57
CA ASP A 71 -15.14 -9.36 -5.33
C ASP A 71 -15.79 -9.83 -4.01
N TYR A 72 -15.19 -10.84 -3.35
CA TYR A 72 -15.70 -11.28 -2.07
C TYR A 72 -15.53 -10.19 -1.00
N VAL A 73 -16.64 -9.73 -0.46
CA VAL A 73 -16.69 -8.75 0.65
C VAL A 73 -16.64 -9.51 1.97
N ILE A 74 -15.62 -9.23 2.77
CA ILE A 74 -15.51 -9.77 4.13
C ILE A 74 -16.63 -9.18 5.00
N PRO A 75 -17.36 -9.96 5.80
CA PRO A 75 -18.40 -9.42 6.66
C PRO A 75 -17.88 -8.29 7.55
N GLY A 76 -18.51 -7.12 7.50
CA GLY A 76 -18.08 -5.91 8.20
C GLY A 76 -16.81 -5.24 7.64
N GLY A 77 -16.26 -5.75 6.54
CA GLY A 77 -15.06 -5.24 5.89
C GLY A 77 -15.27 -4.87 4.43
N GLU A 78 -14.21 -5.00 3.63
CA GLU A 78 -14.22 -4.69 2.20
C GLU A 78 -13.66 -5.85 1.35
N SER A 79 -14.01 -5.86 0.05
CA SER A 79 -13.41 -6.77 -0.92
C SER A 79 -12.02 -6.29 -1.35
N HIS A 80 -11.24 -7.18 -1.98
CA HIS A 80 -9.95 -6.79 -2.58
C HIS A 80 -10.14 -5.72 -3.67
N ARG A 81 -11.20 -5.85 -4.48
CA ARG A 81 -11.53 -4.88 -5.53
C ARG A 81 -11.95 -3.51 -4.97
N GLN A 82 -12.71 -3.46 -3.89
CA GLN A 82 -13.08 -2.20 -3.25
C GLN A 82 -11.83 -1.48 -2.72
N HIS A 83 -10.96 -2.21 -2.02
CA HIS A 83 -9.67 -1.69 -1.57
C HIS A 83 -8.82 -1.16 -2.73
N TYR A 84 -8.60 -1.96 -3.76
CA TYR A 84 -7.87 -1.58 -4.97
C TYR A 84 -8.45 -0.31 -5.61
N ASN A 85 -9.76 -0.27 -5.84
CA ASN A 85 -10.39 0.84 -6.54
C ASN A 85 -10.21 2.18 -5.80
N ARG A 86 -10.33 2.19 -4.45
CA ARG A 86 -10.14 3.44 -3.69
C ARG A 86 -8.69 3.91 -3.72
N ASN A 87 -7.72 2.99 -3.70
CA ASN A 87 -6.31 3.33 -3.80
C ASN A 87 -5.99 3.94 -5.17
N ILE A 88 -6.45 3.32 -6.25
CA ILE A 88 -6.18 3.79 -7.61
C ILE A 88 -6.91 5.11 -7.91
N ALA A 89 -8.10 5.31 -7.35
CA ALA A 89 -8.80 6.60 -7.46
C ALA A 89 -7.96 7.74 -6.87
N LEU A 90 -7.35 7.54 -5.69
CA LEU A 90 -6.44 8.52 -5.10
C LEU A 90 -5.23 8.78 -5.99
N ILE A 91 -4.57 7.73 -6.50
CA ILE A 91 -3.37 7.90 -7.34
C ILE A 91 -3.68 8.69 -8.62
N ASN A 92 -4.83 8.43 -9.24
CA ASN A 92 -5.24 9.17 -10.43
C ASN A 92 -5.57 10.64 -10.11
N GLU A 93 -6.16 10.90 -8.96
CA GLU A 93 -6.44 12.27 -8.49
C GLU A 93 -5.14 13.02 -8.21
N LEU A 94 -4.21 12.42 -7.46
CA LEU A 94 -2.91 13.03 -7.17
C LEU A 94 -2.12 13.33 -8.45
N GLN A 95 -2.13 12.41 -9.40
CA GLN A 95 -1.50 12.62 -10.70
C GLN A 95 -2.07 13.82 -11.46
N SER A 96 -3.39 14.00 -11.39
CA SER A 96 -4.08 15.09 -12.10
C SER A 96 -3.92 16.43 -11.38
N GLY A 97 -3.92 16.42 -10.04
CA GLY A 97 -3.80 17.60 -9.19
C GLY A 97 -2.37 18.12 -9.02
N HIS A 98 -1.37 17.24 -9.19
CA HIS A 98 0.04 17.58 -8.95
C HIS A 98 0.94 17.14 -10.12
N PRO A 99 0.75 17.68 -11.33
CA PRO A 99 1.53 17.28 -12.50
C PRO A 99 3.03 17.56 -12.29
N GLY A 100 3.85 16.53 -12.37
CA GLY A 100 5.31 16.64 -12.22
C GLY A 100 5.81 16.68 -10.77
N ALA A 101 4.92 16.75 -9.77
CA ALA A 101 5.30 16.72 -8.37
C ALA A 101 5.72 15.31 -7.91
N ARG A 102 6.57 15.29 -6.89
CA ARG A 102 6.92 14.09 -6.14
C ARG A 102 6.09 14.03 -4.86
N VAL A 103 5.23 13.04 -4.73
CA VAL A 103 4.37 12.85 -3.56
C VAL A 103 4.88 11.66 -2.76
N ALA A 104 5.18 11.89 -1.48
CA ALA A 104 5.49 10.83 -0.54
C ALA A 104 4.19 10.31 0.08
N LEU A 105 3.96 9.00 0.00
CA LEU A 105 2.80 8.34 0.60
C LEU A 105 3.26 7.43 1.73
N VAL A 106 2.69 7.60 2.92
CA VAL A 106 2.87 6.67 4.04
C VAL A 106 1.61 5.81 4.15
N ALA A 107 1.75 4.55 3.81
CA ALA A 107 0.63 3.64 3.63
C ALA A 107 0.92 2.23 4.18
N HIS A 108 0.29 1.21 3.62
CA HIS A 108 0.29 -0.17 4.09
C HIS A 108 0.62 -1.15 2.97
N GLY A 109 0.91 -2.40 3.34
CA GLY A 109 1.27 -3.45 2.39
C GLY A 109 0.20 -3.70 1.32
N GLY A 110 -1.08 -3.66 1.68
CA GLY A 110 -2.18 -3.81 0.72
C GLY A 110 -2.29 -2.65 -0.28
N VAL A 111 -1.92 -1.43 0.13
CA VAL A 111 -1.85 -0.28 -0.78
C VAL A 111 -0.72 -0.48 -1.79
N LEU A 112 0.46 -0.92 -1.33
CA LEU A 112 1.56 -1.28 -2.23
C LEU A 112 1.17 -2.41 -3.21
N ASP A 113 0.45 -3.43 -2.74
CA ASP A 113 -0.11 -4.49 -3.60
C ASP A 113 -1.01 -3.91 -4.70
N SER A 114 -1.90 -2.99 -4.35
CA SER A 114 -2.77 -2.31 -5.32
C SER A 114 -1.97 -1.54 -6.36
N LEU A 115 -0.96 -0.80 -5.95
CA LEU A 115 -0.10 -0.02 -6.84
C LEU A 115 0.74 -0.91 -7.75
N PHE A 116 1.33 -1.97 -7.22
CA PHE A 116 2.08 -2.93 -8.03
C PHE A 116 1.20 -3.54 -9.13
N ARG A 117 0.01 -4.03 -8.75
CA ARG A 117 -0.94 -4.63 -9.70
C ARG A 117 -1.37 -3.64 -10.78
N TYR A 118 -1.59 -2.38 -10.39
CA TYR A 118 -1.96 -1.33 -11.33
C TYR A 118 -0.86 -1.07 -12.35
N VAL A 119 0.39 -0.90 -11.89
CA VAL A 119 1.53 -0.59 -12.77
C VAL A 119 1.91 -1.80 -13.63
N ALA A 120 1.95 -3.00 -13.03
CA ALA A 120 2.30 -4.24 -13.73
C ALA A 120 1.15 -4.85 -14.53
N ASN A 121 -0.04 -4.26 -14.51
CA ASN A 121 -1.26 -4.82 -15.11
C ASN A 121 -1.54 -6.25 -14.65
N LEU A 122 -1.33 -6.53 -13.36
CA LEU A 122 -1.52 -7.85 -12.76
C LEU A 122 -2.96 -8.01 -12.27
N PRO A 123 -3.72 -9.00 -12.75
CA PRO A 123 -5.09 -9.23 -12.33
C PRO A 123 -5.23 -9.48 -10.82
N LEU A 124 -6.33 -9.01 -10.22
CA LEU A 124 -6.57 -9.12 -8.78
C LEU A 124 -6.70 -10.57 -8.26
N HIS A 125 -7.16 -11.49 -9.11
CA HIS A 125 -7.31 -12.89 -8.75
C HIS A 125 -5.98 -13.68 -8.77
N GLN A 126 -4.92 -13.11 -9.35
CA GLN A 126 -3.61 -13.77 -9.35
C GLN A 126 -2.94 -13.63 -7.97
N PRO A 127 -2.30 -14.69 -7.46
CA PRO A 127 -1.51 -14.61 -6.25
C PRO A 127 -0.40 -13.58 -6.36
N ARG A 128 0.03 -13.01 -5.23
CA ARG A 128 1.24 -12.18 -5.17
C ARG A 128 2.47 -12.96 -5.61
N CYS A 129 3.33 -12.34 -6.39
CA CYS A 129 4.64 -12.87 -6.78
C CYS A 129 5.80 -11.97 -6.30
N TYR A 130 5.56 -11.13 -5.31
CA TYR A 130 6.51 -10.17 -4.72
C TYR A 130 6.27 -10.04 -3.22
N ILE A 131 7.28 -9.57 -2.52
CA ILE A 131 7.23 -9.33 -1.06
C ILE A 131 7.04 -7.84 -0.81
N THR A 132 6.31 -7.49 0.24
CA THR A 132 6.25 -6.15 0.82
C THR A 132 6.89 -6.20 2.20
N THR A 133 7.78 -5.25 2.49
CA THR A 133 8.50 -5.18 3.76
C THR A 133 8.09 -3.90 4.50
N ASN A 134 7.86 -4.00 5.80
CA ASN A 134 7.54 -2.84 6.63
C ASN A 134 8.66 -1.81 6.56
N ALA A 135 8.30 -0.53 6.56
CA ALA A 135 9.22 0.61 6.46
C ALA A 135 10.14 0.59 5.22
N SER A 136 9.80 -0.18 4.20
CA SER A 136 10.51 -0.17 2.92
C SER A 136 10.14 1.04 2.07
N LEU A 137 11.02 1.36 1.13
CA LEU A 137 10.82 2.43 0.15
C LEU A 137 10.44 1.84 -1.21
N THR A 138 9.36 2.35 -1.79
CA THR A 138 8.95 2.05 -3.17
C THR A 138 8.86 3.35 -3.95
N VAL A 139 9.41 3.36 -5.16
CA VAL A 139 9.34 4.51 -6.08
C VAL A 139 8.62 4.08 -7.35
N ILE A 140 7.54 4.79 -7.65
CA ILE A 140 6.73 4.59 -8.85
C ILE A 140 6.66 5.92 -9.59
N THR A 141 7.04 5.91 -10.86
CA THR A 141 7.12 7.10 -11.71
C THR A 141 6.17 6.98 -12.89
N ARG A 142 5.54 8.09 -13.25
CA ARG A 142 4.75 8.21 -14.47
C ARG A 142 5.48 9.09 -15.46
N GLY A 143 5.77 8.55 -16.63
CA GLY A 143 6.51 9.26 -17.67
C GLY A 143 6.43 8.56 -19.03
N THR A 144 7.07 9.15 -20.02
CA THR A 144 7.19 8.55 -21.36
C THR A 144 8.39 7.60 -21.36
N PHE A 145 8.10 6.30 -21.39
CA PHE A 145 9.08 5.23 -21.48
C PHE A 145 8.84 4.46 -22.77
N TYR A 146 9.88 4.28 -23.57
CA TYR A 146 9.80 3.60 -24.87
C TYR A 146 8.69 4.17 -25.78
N GLY A 147 8.55 5.51 -25.79
CA GLY A 147 7.57 6.22 -26.60
C GLY A 147 6.12 6.16 -26.12
N THR A 148 5.85 5.59 -24.94
CA THR A 148 4.50 5.46 -24.38
C THR A 148 4.45 6.06 -22.97
N LEU A 149 3.42 6.87 -22.71
CA LEU A 149 3.14 7.38 -21.37
C LEU A 149 2.61 6.26 -20.49
N ARG A 150 3.35 5.90 -19.44
CA ARG A 150 3.01 4.81 -18.53
C ARG A 150 3.54 5.03 -17.12
N TRP A 151 3.02 4.27 -16.18
CA TRP A 151 3.62 4.10 -14.87
C TRP A 151 4.74 3.05 -14.94
N VAL A 152 5.80 3.26 -14.17
CA VAL A 152 6.95 2.35 -14.04
C VAL A 152 7.33 2.25 -12.57
N ILE A 153 7.68 1.05 -12.13
CA ILE A 153 8.27 0.81 -10.80
C ILE A 153 9.78 0.99 -10.95
N GLU A 154 10.33 2.05 -10.36
CA GLU A 154 11.78 2.31 -10.36
C GLU A 154 12.48 1.58 -9.22
N THR A 155 11.82 1.51 -8.05
CA THR A 155 12.32 0.84 -6.87
C THR A 155 11.17 0.11 -6.20
N TRP A 156 11.39 -1.13 -5.82
CA TRP A 156 10.38 -1.93 -5.12
C TRP A 156 10.89 -2.43 -3.77
N CYS A 157 10.21 -2.01 -2.71
CA CYS A 157 10.45 -2.47 -1.33
C CYS A 157 11.93 -2.44 -0.91
N ASP A 158 12.66 -1.38 -1.28
CA ASP A 158 14.02 -1.18 -0.80
C ASP A 158 14.03 -1.04 0.72
N SER A 159 14.70 -1.95 1.39
CA SER A 159 14.87 -2.03 2.84
C SER A 159 16.33 -1.95 3.28
N ALA A 160 17.26 -1.55 2.39
CA ALA A 160 18.69 -1.52 2.69
C ALA A 160 19.04 -0.63 3.92
N HIS A 161 18.23 0.40 4.19
CA HIS A 161 18.38 1.24 5.37
C HIS A 161 18.00 0.54 6.69
N LEU A 162 17.39 -0.64 6.61
CA LEU A 162 16.99 -1.47 7.76
C LEU A 162 18.00 -2.56 8.08
N ASP A 163 19.09 -2.67 7.31
CA ASP A 163 20.13 -3.66 7.54
C ASP A 163 20.74 -3.50 8.94
N GLY A 164 20.72 -4.59 9.71
CA GLY A 164 21.16 -4.60 11.11
C GLY A 164 20.09 -4.23 12.14
N ILE A 165 18.90 -3.78 11.72
CA ILE A 165 17.72 -3.61 12.57
C ILE A 165 16.87 -4.86 12.34
N GLY A 166 16.58 -5.65 13.39
CA GLY A 166 15.86 -6.92 13.25
C GLY A 166 14.64 -6.80 12.32
N GLN A 167 14.69 -7.46 11.18
CA GLN A 167 13.63 -7.38 10.17
C GLN A 167 12.47 -8.28 10.59
N ASN A 168 11.36 -7.71 10.97
CA ASN A 168 10.08 -8.41 11.01
C ASN A 168 9.49 -8.38 9.60
N PHE A 169 9.70 -9.46 8.83
CA PHE A 169 8.95 -9.67 7.60
C PHE A 169 7.48 -9.85 7.96
N GLY A 170 6.69 -8.82 7.74
CA GLY A 170 5.25 -8.94 7.78
C GLY A 170 4.81 -9.80 6.59
N LEU A 171 4.81 -11.10 6.76
CA LEU A 171 4.08 -12.02 5.89
C LEU A 171 2.61 -11.86 6.25
N GLY A 172 1.95 -10.89 5.63
CA GLY A 172 0.50 -10.73 5.68
C GLY A 172 -0.16 -11.48 4.55
#